data_6f20e84edd05f83f7977cd78e4b61302
#
_entry.id   6f20e84edd05f83f7977cd78e4b61302
#
_cell.length_a   1.000
_cell.length_b   1.000
_cell.length_c   1.000
_cell.angle_alpha   90.00
_cell.angle_beta   90.00
_cell.angle_gamma   90.00
#
_symmetry.space_group_name_H-M   'P 1'
#
loop_
_entity.id
_entity.type
_entity.pdbx_description
1 polymer ?
#
loop_
_entity_poly.entity_id
_entity_poly.type
_entity_poly.pdbx_seq_one_letter_code
_entity_poly.pdbx_strand_id
1 'polypeptide(L)'
;MTHKTQYKIALLFLFAGLQGVFAQKKDENIGTEVVNVVKPYTPTISDAFKVKETPPLEDEDNTKKEEIKYNIFSFPVASTFTPAKGRAASVDKAKQEKLYKNYATLGVGNYGTLNAELFVTENLNRNEYVGGMLRHLSSQGGIDDLLLDDKFYNTSLDLTYGNQQKDFSWNVDAGYQHQVYNWYGLRNDFANDLADPQDRQDLINSIDPQQTYQNIYLGGRISAKESIFKEASLKFNHFSDAFGSSENRFYVKPTVGFEISGNKINANFIVDYLGGSFEKDYFGTTAINYGFTNIGIQPSFVYQQDDLTVNLGAGLFYSMDNENSDNKFFVYPQITATYRIVGDVMIAYAGAEGSLKQNSYRDFTQENFFVSPTLAIAPTDQKYDIYVGLKGKIANNVSFNIRGSYKNEDGKAVFLSNPYNNENPNQEGYAFGNSFSVLYDNVKTMSFFGELKADFSKNVSFGINGTFNSYKTDELAEAWNLPELQVAANLDFNITEKWYAGASVFFVGERKDIFSYTSLLRNELETVTLDSYFDLNMHVGYKYNDRLTAFIKGNNLTSQDYQKWLNYPVQGIQVLLGASYKFDF
;
A
#
# COMPACT_ATOMS: atom_id res chain seq x y z
N MET A 1 6.30 -33.86 37.42
CA MET A 1 6.75 -33.89 36.00
C MET A 1 7.01 -32.47 35.57
N THR A 2 8.23 -32.14 35.31
CA THR A 2 8.68 -30.76 35.07
C THR A 2 8.28 -30.27 33.67
N HIS A 3 7.93 -29.00 33.56
CA HIS A 3 7.50 -28.33 32.31
C HIS A 3 8.38 -28.65 31.08
N LYS A 4 9.66 -28.95 31.25
CA LYS A 4 10.56 -29.36 30.17
C LYS A 4 10.21 -30.69 29.47
N THR A 5 9.43 -31.58 30.13
CA THR A 5 9.03 -32.87 29.56
C THR A 5 7.81 -32.71 28.68
N GLN A 6 6.93 -31.76 28.95
CA GLN A 6 5.73 -31.48 28.15
C GLN A 6 6.07 -30.91 26.77
N TYR A 7 7.08 -30.03 26.66
CA TYR A 7 7.54 -29.49 25.38
C TYR A 7 8.19 -30.54 24.47
N LYS A 8 8.89 -31.50 25.06
CA LYS A 8 9.50 -32.63 24.31
C LYS A 8 8.43 -33.57 23.74
N ILE A 9 7.35 -33.78 24.49
CA ILE A 9 6.22 -34.61 24.06
C ILE A 9 5.41 -33.91 22.98
N ALA A 10 5.16 -32.59 23.07
CA ALA A 10 4.49 -31.80 22.05
C ALA A 10 5.29 -31.75 20.75
N LEU A 11 6.62 -31.63 20.81
CA LEU A 11 7.49 -31.67 19.64
C LEU A 11 7.51 -33.04 18.97
N LEU A 12 7.43 -34.13 19.77
CA LEU A 12 7.36 -35.50 19.24
C LEU A 12 6.04 -35.80 18.55
N PHE A 13 4.92 -35.26 19.05
CA PHE A 13 3.61 -35.37 18.39
C PHE A 13 3.54 -34.55 17.10
N LEU A 14 4.21 -33.41 17.03
CA LEU A 14 4.32 -32.61 15.80
C LEU A 14 5.12 -33.36 14.71
N PHE A 15 6.17 -34.08 15.08
CA PHE A 15 6.97 -34.90 14.16
C PHE A 15 6.34 -36.25 13.79
N ALA A 16 5.56 -36.85 14.69
CA ALA A 16 4.90 -38.14 14.42
C ALA A 16 3.66 -38.01 13.52
N GLY A 17 3.01 -36.82 13.49
CA GLY A 17 1.89 -36.53 12.57
C GLY A 17 2.31 -36.37 11.11
N LEU A 18 3.61 -36.22 10.82
CA LEU A 18 4.15 -35.99 9.47
C LEU A 18 4.49 -37.27 8.69
N GLN A 19 4.37 -38.46 9.31
CA GLN A 19 4.77 -39.71 8.64
C GLN A 19 3.64 -40.51 7.98
N GLY A 20 2.40 -40.00 7.95
CA GLY A 20 1.22 -40.76 7.54
C GLY A 20 0.74 -40.64 6.08
N VAL A 21 1.41 -39.84 5.22
CA VAL A 21 0.88 -39.69 3.83
C VAL A 21 2.01 -39.82 2.81
N PHE A 22 2.44 -41.05 2.56
CA PHE A 22 3.20 -41.39 1.38
C PHE A 22 2.40 -42.39 0.54
N ALA A 23 1.75 -41.94 -0.50
CA ALA A 23 1.57 -42.65 -1.77
C ALA A 23 0.84 -41.77 -2.80
N GLN A 24 1.50 -41.55 -3.87
CA GLN A 24 1.13 -41.53 -5.30
C GLN A 24 1.24 -40.24 -6.09
N LYS A 25 2.16 -40.37 -7.05
CA LYS A 25 2.19 -40.04 -8.50
C LYS A 25 2.15 -38.54 -8.95
N LYS A 26 3.16 -38.31 -9.72
CA LYS A 26 3.64 -37.12 -10.45
C LYS A 26 2.63 -36.68 -11.51
N ASP A 27 2.26 -35.38 -11.49
CA ASP A 27 1.88 -34.64 -12.69
C ASP A 27 2.32 -33.16 -12.59
N GLU A 28 2.59 -32.56 -13.74
CA GLU A 28 3.35 -31.34 -13.91
C GLU A 28 2.64 -30.06 -13.45
N ASN A 29 3.44 -29.14 -12.95
CA ASN A 29 3.09 -28.05 -12.08
C ASN A 29 2.97 -26.70 -12.83
N ILE A 30 1.89 -25.98 -12.65
CA ILE A 30 1.78 -24.55 -12.97
C ILE A 30 1.75 -23.78 -11.66
N GLY A 31 2.85 -23.06 -11.39
CA GLY A 31 2.99 -22.24 -10.19
C GLY A 31 1.98 -21.09 -10.13
N THR A 32 1.30 -20.98 -9.01
CA THR A 32 0.47 -19.82 -8.69
C THR A 32 1.24 -18.89 -7.76
N GLU A 33 1.66 -17.76 -8.30
CA GLU A 33 2.10 -16.62 -7.49
C GLU A 33 0.88 -15.91 -6.89
N VAL A 34 0.95 -15.61 -5.59
CA VAL A 34 0.01 -14.69 -4.95
C VAL A 34 0.39 -13.28 -5.39
N VAL A 35 -0.28 -12.78 -6.42
CA VAL A 35 -0.07 -11.42 -6.91
C VAL A 35 -0.93 -10.47 -6.10
N ASN A 36 -0.29 -9.65 -5.30
CA ASN A 36 -0.88 -8.44 -4.76
C ASN A 36 -1.02 -7.44 -5.91
N VAL A 37 -2.18 -7.42 -6.57
CA VAL A 37 -2.42 -6.59 -7.75
C VAL A 37 -2.88 -5.22 -7.28
N VAL A 38 -1.92 -4.32 -7.07
CA VAL A 38 -2.13 -2.89 -7.20
C VAL A 38 -1.32 -2.42 -8.41
N LYS A 39 -1.80 -2.74 -9.61
CA LYS A 39 -1.40 -2.10 -10.88
C LYS A 39 -2.58 -2.09 -11.82
N PRO A 40 -2.85 -1.00 -12.53
CA PRO A 40 -3.83 -1.02 -13.60
C PRO A 40 -3.38 -2.01 -14.67
N TYR A 41 -4.18 -3.03 -14.88
CA TYR A 41 -3.96 -4.01 -15.93
C TYR A 41 -4.29 -3.38 -17.28
N THR A 42 -3.28 -3.22 -18.11
CA THR A 42 -3.45 -2.94 -19.54
C THR A 42 -3.27 -4.28 -20.26
N PRO A 43 -4.33 -4.89 -20.82
CA PRO A 43 -4.16 -6.13 -21.57
C PRO A 43 -3.36 -5.88 -22.84
N THR A 44 -2.22 -6.53 -22.96
CA THR A 44 -1.46 -6.62 -24.20
C THR A 44 -1.89 -7.88 -24.96
N ILE A 45 -2.06 -7.76 -26.28
CA ILE A 45 -2.49 -8.84 -27.19
C ILE A 45 -1.45 -9.99 -27.29
N SER A 46 -0.30 -9.89 -26.59
CA SER A 46 0.79 -10.87 -26.64
C SER A 46 0.48 -12.18 -25.89
N ASP A 47 -0.56 -12.23 -25.07
CA ASP A 47 -0.82 -13.40 -24.22
C ASP A 47 -1.85 -14.39 -24.79
N ALA A 48 -2.32 -14.18 -26.02
CA ALA A 48 -3.22 -15.10 -26.69
C ALA A 48 -2.44 -16.07 -27.60
N PHE A 49 -1.95 -17.15 -27.03
CA PHE A 49 -1.49 -18.30 -27.82
C PHE A 49 -2.67 -19.22 -28.14
N LYS A 50 -2.87 -19.47 -29.44
CA LYS A 50 -3.85 -20.46 -29.90
C LYS A 50 -3.31 -21.85 -29.60
N VAL A 51 -3.79 -22.49 -28.55
CA VAL A 51 -3.51 -23.90 -28.29
C VAL A 51 -4.21 -24.72 -29.36
N LYS A 52 -3.44 -25.43 -30.20
CA LYS A 52 -3.97 -26.47 -31.08
C LYS A 52 -3.96 -27.76 -30.28
N GLU A 53 -5.02 -28.06 -29.61
CA GLU A 53 -5.27 -29.42 -29.14
C GLU A 53 -5.96 -30.19 -30.26
N THR A 54 -5.32 -31.28 -30.72
CA THR A 54 -5.98 -32.34 -31.48
C THR A 54 -6.60 -33.27 -30.46
N PRO A 55 -7.92 -33.46 -30.44
CA PRO A 55 -8.52 -34.45 -29.54
C PRO A 55 -8.02 -35.84 -29.88
N PRO A 56 -7.68 -36.70 -28.89
CA PRO A 56 -7.36 -38.09 -29.15
C PRO A 56 -8.64 -38.79 -29.55
N LEU A 57 -8.66 -39.33 -30.78
CA LEU A 57 -9.66 -40.25 -31.25
C LEU A 57 -9.17 -41.65 -30.93
N GLU A 58 -9.49 -42.16 -29.77
CA GLU A 58 -9.44 -43.57 -29.44
C GLU A 58 -10.84 -44.03 -29.04
N ASP A 59 -11.61 -44.42 -30.06
CA ASP A 59 -12.73 -45.32 -29.88
C ASP A 59 -12.39 -46.64 -30.58
N GLU A 60 -12.03 -47.63 -29.82
CA GLU A 60 -12.02 -49.04 -30.30
C GLU A 60 -13.48 -49.52 -30.44
N ASP A 61 -14.06 -49.28 -31.60
CA ASP A 61 -15.35 -49.87 -31.94
C ASP A 61 -15.15 -51.11 -32.78
N ASN A 62 -15.31 -52.27 -32.13
CA ASN A 62 -15.29 -53.62 -32.72
C ASN A 62 -16.64 -53.93 -33.38
N THR A 63 -17.05 -53.17 -34.38
CA THR A 63 -18.17 -53.54 -35.24
C THR A 63 -17.68 -53.89 -36.64
N LYS A 64 -18.04 -55.11 -37.07
CA LYS A 64 -17.72 -55.58 -38.42
C LYS A 64 -18.32 -54.65 -39.45
N LYS A 65 -17.44 -54.07 -40.30
CA LYS A 65 -17.82 -53.30 -41.46
C LYS A 65 -18.57 -54.14 -42.46
N GLU A 66 -19.87 -53.89 -42.67
CA GLU A 66 -20.57 -54.34 -43.87
C GLU A 66 -20.18 -53.51 -45.06
N GLU A 67 -19.71 -54.17 -46.14
CA GLU A 67 -19.42 -53.49 -47.41
C GLU A 67 -20.73 -53.13 -48.12
N ILE A 68 -21.14 -51.87 -48.02
CA ILE A 68 -22.24 -51.33 -48.83
C ILE A 68 -21.63 -50.80 -50.14
N LYS A 69 -21.90 -51.54 -51.25
CA LYS A 69 -21.53 -51.01 -52.58
C LYS A 69 -22.59 -50.04 -53.07
N TYR A 70 -22.19 -48.76 -53.12
CA TYR A 70 -23.00 -47.75 -53.78
C TYR A 70 -22.70 -47.69 -55.27
N ASN A 71 -23.71 -47.95 -56.10
CA ASN A 71 -23.64 -47.63 -57.55
C ASN A 71 -23.86 -46.12 -57.73
N ILE A 72 -22.77 -45.38 -57.94
CA ILE A 72 -22.83 -43.94 -58.20
C ILE A 72 -23.08 -43.77 -59.70
N PHE A 73 -24.32 -43.39 -60.07
CA PHE A 73 -24.61 -42.92 -61.41
C PHE A 73 -24.20 -41.44 -61.49
N SER A 74 -23.11 -41.14 -62.21
CA SER A 74 -22.73 -39.74 -62.46
C SER A 74 -23.60 -39.15 -63.58
N PHE A 75 -24.54 -38.29 -63.21
CA PHE A 75 -25.15 -37.37 -64.17
C PHE A 75 -24.27 -36.13 -64.24
N PRO A 76 -23.79 -35.71 -65.42
CA PRO A 76 -23.08 -34.47 -65.56
C PRO A 76 -24.11 -33.30 -65.49
N VAL A 77 -24.28 -32.75 -64.29
CA VAL A 77 -25.03 -31.47 -64.17
C VAL A 77 -24.01 -30.35 -64.43
N ALA A 78 -24.18 -29.66 -65.54
CA ALA A 78 -23.42 -28.44 -65.82
C ALA A 78 -23.87 -27.37 -64.82
N SER A 79 -23.14 -27.21 -63.75
CA SER A 79 -23.38 -26.10 -62.79
C SER A 79 -22.92 -24.80 -63.45
N THR A 80 -23.84 -23.94 -63.82
CA THR A 80 -23.58 -22.59 -64.29
C THR A 80 -23.32 -21.58 -63.16
N PHE A 81 -23.18 -22.03 -61.91
CA PHE A 81 -22.81 -21.21 -60.76
C PHE A 81 -21.29 -21.22 -60.57
N THR A 82 -20.64 -20.16 -60.99
CA THR A 82 -19.31 -19.81 -60.49
C THR A 82 -19.46 -19.35 -59.04
N PRO A 83 -18.84 -20.05 -58.05
CA PRO A 83 -18.86 -19.56 -56.69
C PRO A 83 -18.20 -18.19 -56.64
N ALA A 84 -18.93 -17.18 -56.20
CA ALA A 84 -18.34 -15.87 -55.90
C ALA A 84 -17.24 -16.10 -54.85
N LYS A 85 -15.97 -15.86 -55.21
CA LYS A 85 -14.89 -15.81 -54.25
C LYS A 85 -15.25 -14.75 -53.20
N GLY A 86 -15.61 -15.20 -52.00
CA GLY A 86 -15.80 -14.30 -50.88
C GLY A 86 -14.53 -13.48 -50.69
N ARG A 87 -14.59 -12.17 -50.83
CA ARG A 87 -13.51 -11.30 -50.39
C ARG A 87 -13.47 -11.43 -48.86
N ALA A 88 -12.35 -11.94 -48.36
CA ALA A 88 -12.07 -11.85 -46.93
C ALA A 88 -12.18 -10.36 -46.54
N ALA A 89 -13.09 -10.05 -45.62
CA ALA A 89 -13.15 -8.74 -45.05
C ALA A 89 -11.78 -8.46 -44.42
N SER A 90 -11.10 -7.41 -44.88
CA SER A 90 -9.89 -6.94 -44.24
C SER A 90 -10.30 -6.47 -42.86
N VAL A 91 -9.94 -7.21 -41.83
CA VAL A 91 -10.02 -6.73 -40.46
C VAL A 91 -8.94 -5.65 -40.37
N ASP A 92 -9.33 -4.39 -40.24
CA ASP A 92 -8.41 -3.31 -39.95
C ASP A 92 -7.70 -3.68 -38.63
N LYS A 93 -6.40 -3.97 -38.75
CA LYS A 93 -5.57 -4.20 -37.56
C LYS A 93 -5.58 -2.91 -36.75
N ALA A 94 -6.00 -2.99 -35.50
CA ALA A 94 -5.90 -1.87 -34.59
C ALA A 94 -4.48 -1.29 -34.67
N LYS A 95 -4.39 0.03 -34.84
CA LYS A 95 -3.12 0.73 -34.92
C LYS A 95 -2.37 0.46 -33.62
N GLN A 96 -1.16 -0.10 -33.75
CA GLN A 96 -0.33 -0.41 -32.59
C GLN A 96 0.05 0.90 -31.89
N GLU A 97 -0.37 1.09 -30.65
CA GLU A 97 0.01 2.26 -29.86
C GLU A 97 1.52 2.27 -29.65
N LYS A 98 2.16 3.39 -29.95
CA LYS A 98 3.56 3.60 -29.65
C LYS A 98 3.71 3.86 -28.16
N LEU A 99 4.41 2.96 -27.46
CA LEU A 99 4.77 3.14 -26.07
C LEU A 99 6.03 3.98 -25.96
N TYR A 100 6.01 5.01 -25.12
CA TYR A 100 7.14 5.85 -24.79
C TYR A 100 7.70 5.45 -23.43
N LYS A 101 9.01 5.45 -23.29
CA LYS A 101 9.68 5.05 -22.04
C LYS A 101 9.69 6.17 -20.99
N ASN A 102 9.69 7.43 -21.43
CA ASN A 102 9.96 8.60 -20.60
C ASN A 102 8.77 9.57 -20.66
N TYR A 103 8.59 10.32 -19.58
CA TYR A 103 7.62 11.42 -19.56
C TYR A 103 8.07 12.56 -18.66
N ALA A 104 7.57 13.75 -18.96
CA ALA A 104 7.61 14.93 -18.10
C ALA A 104 6.19 15.47 -17.95
N THR A 105 5.80 15.81 -16.73
CA THR A 105 4.50 16.42 -16.41
C THR A 105 4.75 17.72 -15.65
N LEU A 106 4.04 18.77 -16.02
CA LEU A 106 4.02 20.05 -15.33
C LEU A 106 2.58 20.52 -15.17
N GLY A 107 2.23 20.90 -13.95
CA GLY A 107 0.92 21.45 -13.62
C GLY A 107 1.04 22.62 -12.67
N VAL A 108 0.18 23.63 -12.85
CA VAL A 108 0.06 24.81 -11.99
C VAL A 108 -1.40 24.97 -11.57
N GLY A 109 -1.61 25.41 -10.35
CA GLY A 109 -2.95 25.51 -9.78
C GLY A 109 -3.16 26.75 -8.92
N ASN A 110 -4.39 26.86 -8.42
CA ASN A 110 -4.69 27.83 -7.36
C ASN A 110 -3.86 27.51 -6.11
N TYR A 111 -3.88 28.41 -5.11
CA TYR A 111 -3.02 28.32 -3.92
C TYR A 111 -1.51 28.30 -4.24
N GLY A 112 -1.10 28.83 -5.41
CA GLY A 112 0.29 28.75 -5.86
C GLY A 112 0.83 27.33 -6.01
N THR A 113 -0.06 26.37 -6.30
CA THR A 113 0.30 24.96 -6.44
C THR A 113 1.17 24.74 -7.67
N LEU A 114 2.28 24.04 -7.48
CA LEU A 114 3.16 23.54 -8.55
C LEU A 114 3.30 22.02 -8.41
N ASN A 115 3.00 21.29 -9.49
CA ASN A 115 3.25 19.85 -9.60
C ASN A 115 4.16 19.59 -10.80
N ALA A 116 5.33 19.02 -10.56
CA ALA A 116 6.29 18.66 -11.61
C ALA A 116 6.77 17.22 -11.43
N GLU A 117 6.76 16.45 -12.51
CA GLU A 117 7.27 15.09 -12.53
C GLU A 117 8.15 14.88 -13.76
N LEU A 118 9.27 14.23 -13.58
CA LEU A 118 10.15 13.79 -14.66
C LEU A 118 10.53 12.34 -14.42
N PHE A 119 10.15 11.46 -15.32
CA PHE A 119 10.55 10.06 -15.33
C PHE A 119 11.39 9.78 -16.56
N VAL A 120 12.59 9.26 -16.34
CA VAL A 120 13.55 8.90 -17.38
C VAL A 120 14.03 7.49 -17.14
N THR A 121 13.99 6.66 -18.17
CA THR A 121 14.56 5.31 -18.12
C THR A 121 15.21 4.97 -19.47
N GLU A 122 16.35 4.28 -19.42
CA GLU A 122 17.06 3.83 -20.61
C GLU A 122 17.65 2.44 -20.40
N ASN A 123 17.59 1.63 -21.46
CA ASN A 123 18.27 0.34 -21.51
C ASN A 123 19.70 0.56 -22.02
N LEU A 124 20.69 0.39 -21.16
CA LEU A 124 22.11 0.52 -21.53
C LEU A 124 22.53 -0.61 -22.48
N ASN A 125 21.96 -1.78 -22.28
CA ASN A 125 22.10 -2.94 -23.16
C ASN A 125 20.86 -3.87 -23.01
N ARG A 126 20.95 -5.12 -23.52
CA ARG A 126 19.80 -6.08 -23.45
C ARG A 126 19.37 -6.44 -22.03
N ASN A 127 20.27 -6.34 -21.07
CA ASN A 127 20.07 -6.82 -19.72
C ASN A 127 20.14 -5.71 -18.66
N GLU A 128 20.69 -4.56 -18.99
CA GLU A 128 20.95 -3.47 -18.05
C GLU A 128 20.07 -2.27 -18.36
N TYR A 129 19.54 -1.71 -17.28
CA TYR A 129 18.72 -0.50 -17.35
C TYR A 129 19.10 0.48 -16.25
N VAL A 130 18.88 1.75 -16.53
CA VAL A 130 18.97 2.85 -15.57
C VAL A 130 17.68 3.64 -15.63
N GLY A 131 17.23 4.13 -14.49
CA GLY A 131 16.04 4.97 -14.39
C GLY A 131 16.18 6.02 -13.31
N GLY A 132 15.45 7.11 -13.49
CA GLY A 132 15.34 8.17 -12.49
C GLY A 132 13.96 8.80 -12.51
N MET A 133 13.47 9.19 -11.34
CA MET A 133 12.22 9.91 -11.18
C MET A 133 12.42 11.10 -10.25
N LEU A 134 12.11 12.29 -10.76
CA LEU A 134 12.04 13.51 -9.98
C LEU A 134 10.57 13.90 -9.83
N ARG A 135 10.15 14.18 -8.59
CA ARG A 135 8.80 14.66 -8.27
C ARG A 135 8.89 15.90 -7.40
N HIS A 136 8.04 16.85 -7.67
CA HIS A 136 7.88 18.05 -6.86
C HIS A 136 6.39 18.39 -6.77
N LEU A 137 5.89 18.58 -5.57
CA LEU A 137 4.57 19.12 -5.28
C LEU A 137 4.70 20.17 -4.20
N SER A 138 4.19 21.36 -4.46
CA SER A 138 4.19 22.45 -3.48
C SER A 138 2.90 23.24 -3.54
N SER A 139 2.58 23.91 -2.44
CA SER A 139 1.50 24.90 -2.32
C SER A 139 1.97 26.05 -1.45
N GLN A 140 1.53 27.25 -1.76
CA GLN A 140 1.83 28.46 -0.98
C GLN A 140 0.82 28.70 0.16
N GLY A 141 0.01 27.68 0.49
CA GLY A 141 -1.01 27.79 1.52
C GLY A 141 -2.38 28.17 0.94
N GLY A 142 -3.23 28.83 1.72
CA GLY A 142 -4.52 29.35 1.28
C GLY A 142 -5.71 28.64 1.93
N ILE A 143 -5.53 28.08 3.10
CA ILE A 143 -6.62 27.71 4.01
C ILE A 143 -7.07 28.99 4.72
N ASP A 144 -8.37 29.27 4.66
CA ASP A 144 -8.93 30.47 5.28
C ASP A 144 -8.92 30.38 6.81
N ASP A 145 -8.90 31.53 7.48
CA ASP A 145 -9.01 31.69 8.94
C ASP A 145 -7.92 31.01 9.79
N LEU A 146 -6.77 30.68 9.22
CA LEU A 146 -5.64 30.17 9.98
C LEU A 146 -4.85 31.26 10.68
N LEU A 147 -4.30 30.93 11.85
CA LEU A 147 -3.43 31.83 12.62
C LEU A 147 -1.97 31.75 12.17
N LEU A 148 -1.56 30.62 11.58
CA LEU A 148 -0.20 30.32 11.12
C LEU A 148 -0.19 29.93 9.64
N ASP A 149 1.00 30.02 9.02
CA ASP A 149 1.24 29.68 7.61
C ASP A 149 1.05 28.17 7.34
N ASP A 150 0.34 27.81 6.25
CA ASP A 150 -0.01 26.43 5.85
C ASP A 150 0.71 25.94 4.58
N LYS A 151 1.74 26.68 4.12
CA LYS A 151 2.51 26.26 2.93
C LYS A 151 3.20 24.91 3.12
N PHE A 152 3.37 24.17 2.03
CA PHE A 152 4.14 22.93 2.04
C PHE A 152 4.93 22.72 0.74
N TYR A 153 6.01 21.93 0.84
CA TYR A 153 6.86 21.50 -0.27
C TYR A 153 7.22 20.03 -0.09
N ASN A 154 7.12 19.26 -1.15
CA ASN A 154 7.54 17.86 -1.16
C ASN A 154 8.30 17.59 -2.45
N THR A 155 9.59 17.32 -2.35
CA THR A 155 10.47 17.04 -3.49
C THR A 155 11.14 15.69 -3.26
N SER A 156 11.11 14.81 -4.26
CA SER A 156 11.80 13.53 -4.20
C SER A 156 12.54 13.24 -5.49
N LEU A 157 13.72 12.64 -5.34
CA LEU A 157 14.53 12.08 -6.42
C LEU A 157 14.76 10.60 -6.12
N ASP A 158 14.36 9.74 -7.04
CA ASP A 158 14.56 8.30 -6.98
C ASP A 158 15.40 7.86 -8.19
N LEU A 159 16.43 7.06 -7.96
CA LEU A 159 17.32 6.53 -8.97
C LEU A 159 17.36 5.02 -8.87
N THR A 160 17.40 4.33 -9.99
CA THR A 160 17.53 2.87 -10.05
C THR A 160 18.53 2.46 -11.12
N TYR A 161 19.30 1.43 -10.82
CA TYR A 161 20.15 0.75 -11.79
C TYR A 161 20.02 -0.75 -11.59
N GLY A 162 19.81 -1.49 -12.67
CA GLY A 162 19.59 -2.92 -12.55
C GLY A 162 20.05 -3.72 -13.75
N ASN A 163 20.21 -5.02 -13.51
CA ASN A 163 20.55 -6.02 -14.51
C ASN A 163 19.55 -7.18 -14.41
N GLN A 164 18.93 -7.51 -15.53
CA GLN A 164 17.95 -8.58 -15.64
C GLN A 164 18.43 -9.62 -16.64
N GLN A 165 18.92 -10.74 -16.12
CA GLN A 165 19.26 -11.91 -16.89
C GLN A 165 18.16 -12.98 -16.77
N LYS A 166 18.27 -14.05 -17.55
CA LYS A 166 17.26 -15.13 -17.57
C LYS A 166 17.02 -15.76 -16.20
N ASP A 167 18.11 -16.06 -15.48
CA ASP A 167 18.05 -16.84 -14.24
C ASP A 167 18.49 -16.05 -13.00
N PHE A 168 18.94 -14.82 -13.21
CA PHE A 168 19.42 -13.95 -12.16
C PHE A 168 19.10 -12.49 -12.48
N SER A 169 18.58 -11.76 -11.51
CA SER A 169 18.34 -10.32 -11.64
C SER A 169 18.71 -9.59 -10.35
N TRP A 170 19.15 -8.35 -10.51
CA TRP A 170 19.39 -7.47 -9.38
C TRP A 170 19.14 -6.02 -9.76
N ASN A 171 18.80 -5.22 -8.76
CA ASN A 171 18.75 -3.77 -8.87
C ASN A 171 19.29 -3.12 -7.61
N VAL A 172 19.76 -1.90 -7.77
CA VAL A 172 20.13 -0.97 -6.70
C VAL A 172 19.30 0.28 -6.89
N ASP A 173 18.71 0.75 -5.80
CA ASP A 173 17.86 1.93 -5.75
C ASP A 173 18.45 2.92 -4.75
N ALA A 174 18.48 4.20 -5.08
CA ALA A 174 18.89 5.28 -4.19
C ALA A 174 17.90 6.44 -4.32
N GLY A 175 17.63 7.12 -3.22
CA GLY A 175 16.74 8.27 -3.29
C GLY A 175 16.95 9.26 -2.17
N TYR A 176 16.45 10.46 -2.44
CA TYR A 176 16.41 11.58 -1.51
C TYR A 176 15.02 12.21 -1.53
N GLN A 177 14.49 12.49 -0.35
CA GLN A 177 13.24 13.21 -0.18
C GLN A 177 13.44 14.38 0.76
N HIS A 178 12.93 15.53 0.35
CA HIS A 178 12.89 16.76 1.13
C HIS A 178 11.45 17.23 1.23
N GLN A 179 10.97 17.41 2.47
CA GLN A 179 9.59 17.79 2.76
C GLN A 179 9.58 18.93 3.76
N VAL A 180 8.78 19.95 3.49
CA VAL A 180 8.51 21.06 4.40
C VAL A 180 7.02 21.10 4.66
N TYR A 181 6.63 21.13 5.91
CA TYR A 181 5.26 21.30 6.37
C TYR A 181 5.23 22.29 7.52
N ASN A 182 4.06 22.84 7.79
CA ASN A 182 3.87 23.78 8.91
C ASN A 182 2.88 23.19 9.92
N TRP A 183 3.18 23.33 11.20
CA TRP A 183 2.25 23.03 12.30
C TRP A 183 1.25 24.19 12.47
N TYR A 184 0.34 24.37 11.50
CA TYR A 184 -0.65 25.46 11.50
C TYR A 184 -1.87 25.22 12.39
N GLY A 185 -1.99 24.05 13.01
CA GLY A 185 -3.17 23.56 13.70
C GLY A 185 -3.48 24.24 15.04
N LEU A 186 -3.51 25.54 15.08
CA LEU A 186 -3.99 26.29 16.24
C LEU A 186 -5.50 26.55 16.13
N ARG A 187 -6.21 26.42 17.24
CA ARG A 187 -7.63 26.79 17.33
C ARG A 187 -7.78 28.31 17.22
N ASN A 188 -8.85 28.79 16.59
CA ASN A 188 -9.06 30.25 16.35
C ASN A 188 -9.15 31.07 17.63
N ASP A 189 -9.51 30.48 18.77
CA ASP A 189 -9.53 31.11 20.08
C ASP A 189 -8.24 30.92 20.89
N PHE A 190 -7.15 30.44 20.26
CA PHE A 190 -5.85 30.28 20.90
C PHE A 190 -5.40 31.61 21.53
N ALA A 191 -5.01 31.56 22.81
CA ALA A 191 -4.56 32.68 23.61
C ALA A 191 -5.58 33.85 23.75
N ASN A 192 -6.89 33.61 23.55
CA ASN A 192 -7.93 34.62 23.77
C ASN A 192 -8.11 35.01 25.25
N ASP A 193 -7.52 34.23 26.15
CA ASP A 193 -7.48 34.52 27.60
C ASP A 193 -6.43 35.54 28.01
N LEU A 194 -5.55 35.96 27.08
CA LEU A 194 -4.64 37.10 27.32
C LEU A 194 -5.44 38.42 27.36
N ALA A 195 -5.12 39.26 28.36
CA ALA A 195 -5.87 40.48 28.61
C ALA A 195 -5.70 41.54 27.53
N ASP A 196 -4.54 41.56 26.88
CA ASP A 196 -4.21 42.49 25.78
C ASP A 196 -4.24 41.73 24.44
N PRO A 197 -5.10 42.15 23.49
CA PRO A 197 -5.06 41.61 22.13
C PRO A 197 -3.71 41.70 21.43
N GLN A 198 -2.87 42.68 21.79
CA GLN A 198 -1.53 42.82 21.23
C GLN A 198 -0.61 41.71 21.74
N ASP A 199 -0.66 41.36 23.03
CA ASP A 199 0.12 40.27 23.61
C ASP A 199 -0.23 38.94 22.92
N ARG A 200 -1.52 38.71 22.59
CA ARG A 200 -1.98 37.57 21.82
C ARG A 200 -1.34 37.56 20.43
N GLN A 201 -1.38 38.67 19.72
CA GLN A 201 -0.83 38.78 18.37
C GLN A 201 0.70 38.59 18.38
N ASP A 202 1.37 39.14 19.36
CA ASP A 202 2.82 39.01 19.51
C ASP A 202 3.21 37.57 19.83
N LEU A 203 2.43 36.86 20.64
CA LEU A 203 2.61 35.42 20.88
C LEU A 203 2.44 34.61 19.60
N ILE A 204 1.34 34.80 18.85
CA ILE A 204 1.11 34.11 17.59
C ILE A 204 2.26 34.38 16.59
N ASN A 205 2.68 35.63 16.45
CA ASN A 205 3.76 36.00 15.55
C ASN A 205 5.14 35.43 15.96
N SER A 206 5.30 35.06 17.23
CA SER A 206 6.53 34.43 17.71
C SER A 206 6.65 32.95 17.39
N ILE A 207 5.54 32.30 16.98
CA ILE A 207 5.53 30.87 16.67
C ILE A 207 6.07 30.62 15.27
N ASP A 208 7.18 29.91 15.15
CA ASP A 208 7.67 29.38 13.87
C ASP A 208 7.08 27.97 13.65
N PRO A 209 6.07 27.80 12.78
CA PRO A 209 5.40 26.51 12.59
C PRO A 209 6.16 25.58 11.64
N GLN A 210 7.29 26.00 11.07
CA GLN A 210 7.93 25.25 9.98
C GLN A 210 8.65 23.99 10.48
N GLN A 211 8.36 22.87 9.84
CA GLN A 211 9.08 21.60 9.97
C GLN A 211 9.65 21.18 8.64
N THR A 212 10.88 20.65 8.66
CA THR A 212 11.57 20.12 7.48
C THR A 212 12.00 18.70 7.73
N TYR A 213 11.56 17.78 6.89
CA TYR A 213 11.96 16.37 6.92
C TYR A 213 12.87 16.05 5.75
N GLN A 214 13.90 15.26 6.01
CA GLN A 214 14.84 14.76 5.01
C GLN A 214 14.97 13.24 5.14
N ASN A 215 14.90 12.54 4.03
CA ASN A 215 15.10 11.11 3.98
C ASN A 215 16.05 10.74 2.84
N ILE A 216 17.12 10.03 3.17
CA ILE A 216 18.04 9.44 2.20
C ILE A 216 17.88 7.93 2.32
N TYR A 217 17.77 7.22 1.21
CA TYR A 217 17.75 5.78 1.23
C TYR A 217 18.67 5.16 0.17
N LEU A 218 19.15 3.98 0.49
CA LEU A 218 19.84 3.06 -0.42
C LEU A 218 19.21 1.68 -0.26
N GLY A 219 18.80 1.10 -1.38
CA GLY A 219 18.18 -0.21 -1.42
C GLY A 219 18.74 -1.10 -2.51
N GLY A 220 18.38 -2.37 -2.46
CA GLY A 220 18.71 -3.31 -3.51
C GLY A 220 17.92 -4.60 -3.37
N ARG A 221 17.74 -5.26 -4.49
CA ARG A 221 17.12 -6.58 -4.57
C ARG A 221 17.94 -7.47 -5.49
N ILE A 222 18.07 -8.71 -5.08
CA ILE A 222 18.69 -9.78 -5.87
C ILE A 222 17.69 -10.92 -5.93
N SER A 223 17.46 -11.52 -7.11
CA SER A 223 16.63 -12.71 -7.25
C SER A 223 17.28 -13.74 -8.18
N ALA A 224 17.11 -15.03 -7.83
CA ALA A 224 17.61 -16.16 -8.59
C ALA A 224 16.51 -17.22 -8.79
N LYS A 225 16.29 -17.69 -10.02
CA LYS A 225 15.17 -18.59 -10.33
C LYS A 225 15.44 -20.05 -10.01
N GLU A 226 16.63 -20.55 -10.36
CA GLU A 226 17.00 -21.98 -10.26
C GLU A 226 18.00 -22.23 -9.12
N SER A 227 17.80 -21.64 -7.95
CA SER A 227 18.68 -21.73 -6.80
C SER A 227 17.89 -21.98 -5.53
N ILE A 228 18.53 -22.56 -4.51
CA ILE A 228 18.00 -22.60 -3.13
C ILE A 228 17.78 -21.17 -2.62
N PHE A 229 18.69 -20.27 -2.92
CA PHE A 229 18.50 -18.83 -2.71
C PHE A 229 17.49 -18.31 -3.74
N LYS A 230 16.38 -17.71 -3.31
CA LYS A 230 15.32 -17.19 -4.17
C LYS A 230 15.48 -15.69 -4.39
N GLU A 231 15.52 -14.95 -3.30
CA GLU A 231 15.70 -13.51 -3.37
C GLU A 231 16.30 -12.98 -2.06
N ALA A 232 16.86 -11.78 -2.11
CA ALA A 232 17.11 -10.95 -0.95
C ALA A 232 16.78 -9.50 -1.27
N SER A 233 16.18 -8.81 -0.32
CA SER A 233 16.03 -7.37 -0.33
C SER A 233 16.82 -6.76 0.82
N LEU A 234 17.42 -5.59 0.56
CA LEU A 234 18.15 -4.79 1.52
C LEU A 234 17.68 -3.35 1.38
N LYS A 235 17.47 -2.65 2.47
CA LYS A 235 17.18 -1.23 2.48
C LYS A 235 17.79 -0.57 3.72
N PHE A 236 18.49 0.53 3.49
CA PHE A 236 18.95 1.45 4.51
C PHE A 236 18.23 2.78 4.31
N ASN A 237 17.74 3.39 5.39
CA ASN A 237 17.19 4.73 5.40
C ASN A 237 17.90 5.54 6.50
N HIS A 238 18.23 6.77 6.18
CA HIS A 238 18.58 7.81 7.14
C HIS A 238 17.53 8.91 7.04
N PHE A 239 16.84 9.16 8.14
CA PHE A 239 15.78 10.16 8.25
C PHE A 239 16.18 11.19 9.30
N SER A 240 15.93 12.48 9.03
CA SER A 240 16.22 13.56 9.95
C SER A 240 15.23 14.70 9.79
N ASP A 241 15.16 15.58 10.79
CA ASP A 241 14.32 16.76 10.78
C ASP A 241 15.11 18.05 11.11
N ALA A 242 14.40 19.19 11.15
CA ALA A 242 14.99 20.50 11.48
C ALA A 242 15.26 20.69 12.99
N PHE A 243 14.75 19.78 13.84
CA PHE A 243 14.81 19.87 15.31
C PHE A 243 15.85 18.93 15.93
N GLY A 244 16.86 18.54 15.14
CA GLY A 244 17.96 17.68 15.62
C GLY A 244 17.61 16.21 15.77
N SER A 245 16.38 15.79 15.36
CA SER A 245 16.03 14.37 15.40
C SER A 245 16.66 13.62 14.26
N SER A 246 17.06 12.37 14.53
CA SER A 246 17.60 11.50 13.50
C SER A 246 17.22 10.03 13.74
N GLU A 247 17.02 9.32 12.65
CA GLU A 247 16.67 7.90 12.66
C GLU A 247 17.40 7.15 11.55
N ASN A 248 17.95 6.00 11.88
CA ASN A 248 18.58 5.08 10.94
C ASN A 248 17.86 3.74 10.99
N ARG A 249 17.45 3.21 9.83
CA ARG A 249 16.85 1.90 9.71
C ARG A 249 17.58 1.06 8.69
N PHE A 250 17.94 -0.15 9.07
CA PHE A 250 18.54 -1.14 8.20
C PHE A 250 17.67 -2.41 8.18
N TYR A 251 17.17 -2.75 7.00
CA TYR A 251 16.28 -3.88 6.79
C TYR A 251 16.85 -4.84 5.76
N VAL A 252 16.93 -6.12 6.10
CA VAL A 252 17.38 -7.20 5.21
C VAL A 252 16.43 -8.37 5.30
N LYS A 253 16.02 -8.90 4.15
CA LYS A 253 15.14 -10.06 4.06
C LYS A 253 15.58 -10.99 2.94
N PRO A 254 16.49 -11.96 3.21
CA PRO A 254 16.77 -13.07 2.32
C PRO A 254 15.69 -14.15 2.42
N THR A 255 15.36 -14.74 1.28
CA THR A 255 14.42 -15.85 1.12
C THR A 255 15.16 -17.04 0.51
N VAL A 256 15.08 -18.18 1.17
CA VAL A 256 15.53 -19.47 0.63
C VAL A 256 14.33 -20.35 0.38
N GLY A 257 14.41 -21.19 -0.64
CA GLY A 257 13.33 -22.12 -0.97
C GLY A 257 13.88 -23.38 -1.62
N PHE A 258 13.37 -24.51 -1.21
CA PHE A 258 13.72 -25.81 -1.74
C PHE A 258 12.47 -26.71 -1.81
N GLU A 259 12.58 -27.76 -2.55
CA GLU A 259 11.46 -28.68 -2.78
C GLU A 259 11.81 -30.05 -2.18
N ILE A 260 10.91 -30.58 -1.33
CA ILE A 260 11.04 -31.93 -0.75
C ILE A 260 9.80 -32.70 -1.15
N SER A 261 9.99 -33.82 -1.84
CA SER A 261 8.89 -34.72 -2.24
C SER A 261 7.74 -34.01 -2.97
N GLY A 262 8.07 -33.03 -3.84
CA GLY A 262 7.08 -32.25 -4.60
C GLY A 262 6.43 -31.10 -3.84
N ASN A 263 6.80 -30.87 -2.57
CA ASN A 263 6.27 -29.76 -1.77
C ASN A 263 7.30 -28.66 -1.62
N LYS A 264 6.85 -27.41 -1.75
CA LYS A 264 7.71 -26.23 -1.61
C LYS A 264 7.84 -25.83 -0.15
N ILE A 265 9.08 -25.72 0.30
CA ILE A 265 9.42 -25.16 1.61
C ILE A 265 10.17 -23.85 1.38
N ASN A 266 9.70 -22.79 2.00
CA ASN A 266 10.36 -21.49 1.97
C ASN A 266 10.72 -21.08 3.40
N ALA A 267 11.81 -20.34 3.54
CA ALA A 267 12.17 -19.70 4.79
C ALA A 267 12.64 -18.28 4.49
N ASN A 268 11.96 -17.30 5.08
CA ASN A 268 12.39 -15.92 5.08
C ASN A 268 13.21 -15.67 6.36
N PHE A 269 14.35 -15.07 6.22
CA PHE A 269 15.10 -14.50 7.32
C PHE A 269 14.89 -13.00 7.32
N ILE A 270 14.80 -12.40 8.49
CA ILE A 270 14.54 -10.96 8.62
C ILE A 270 15.51 -10.41 9.65
N VAL A 271 16.17 -9.31 9.29
CA VAL A 271 16.89 -8.45 10.24
C VAL A 271 16.37 -7.03 10.00
N ASP A 272 15.80 -6.43 11.04
CA ASP A 272 15.26 -5.07 11.02
C ASP A 272 15.85 -4.31 12.23
N TYR A 273 16.85 -3.49 11.95
CA TYR A 273 17.46 -2.59 12.91
C TYR A 273 16.88 -1.18 12.74
N LEU A 274 16.48 -0.59 13.85
CA LEU A 274 16.08 0.81 13.97
C LEU A 274 16.81 1.43 15.13
N GLY A 275 17.37 2.62 14.95
CA GLY A 275 17.93 3.44 16.01
C GLY A 275 17.76 4.91 15.71
N GLY A 276 17.40 5.68 16.71
CA GLY A 276 17.17 7.10 16.55
C GLY A 276 17.12 7.87 17.86
N SER A 277 17.04 9.19 17.74
CA SER A 277 16.97 10.10 18.87
C SER A 277 16.15 11.34 18.56
N PHE A 278 15.50 11.87 19.57
CA PHE A 278 14.93 13.21 19.61
C PHE A 278 15.74 14.04 20.61
N GLU A 279 15.98 15.30 20.28
CA GLU A 279 16.81 16.19 21.10
C GLU A 279 16.18 16.49 22.47
N LYS A 280 14.84 16.52 22.53
CA LYS A 280 14.05 16.86 23.71
C LYS A 280 12.81 15.98 23.84
N ASP A 281 12.26 15.90 25.05
CA ASP A 281 10.89 15.50 25.28
C ASP A 281 9.92 16.68 25.09
N TYR A 282 8.62 16.44 25.12
CA TYR A 282 7.62 17.47 24.83
C TYR A 282 7.56 18.59 25.87
N PHE A 283 7.73 18.28 27.16
CA PHE A 283 7.64 19.20 28.27
C PHE A 283 8.99 19.59 28.89
N GLY A 284 10.07 19.01 28.46
CA GLY A 284 11.37 19.19 29.08
C GLY A 284 12.49 19.39 28.09
N THR A 285 13.67 19.05 28.55
CA THR A 285 14.93 19.16 27.79
C THR A 285 15.67 17.83 27.73
N THR A 286 15.01 16.72 28.13
CA THR A 286 15.62 15.39 28.18
C THR A 286 15.59 14.77 26.79
N ALA A 287 16.74 14.38 26.28
CA ALA A 287 16.81 13.66 25.01
C ALA A 287 16.13 12.29 25.11
N ILE A 288 15.40 11.91 24.06
CA ILE A 288 14.78 10.60 23.93
C ILE A 288 15.60 9.77 22.95
N ASN A 289 16.16 8.66 23.40
CA ASN A 289 16.83 7.70 22.54
C ASN A 289 15.99 6.43 22.42
N TYR A 290 15.99 5.82 21.24
CA TYR A 290 15.33 4.55 21.00
C TYR A 290 16.15 3.68 20.04
N GLY A 291 16.09 2.39 20.24
CA GLY A 291 16.82 1.44 19.41
C GLY A 291 16.22 0.04 19.49
N PHE A 292 15.94 -0.58 18.35
CA PHE A 292 15.40 -1.93 18.27
C PHE A 292 16.15 -2.75 17.23
N THR A 293 16.41 -4.01 17.56
CA THR A 293 16.94 -4.99 16.62
C THR A 293 16.03 -6.20 16.61
N ASN A 294 15.31 -6.39 15.51
CA ASN A 294 14.40 -7.52 15.33
C ASN A 294 15.04 -8.55 14.41
N ILE A 295 15.25 -9.76 14.90
CA ILE A 295 15.75 -10.89 14.11
C ILE A 295 14.63 -11.91 14.00
N GLY A 296 14.25 -12.29 12.78
CA GLY A 296 13.15 -13.20 12.53
C GLY A 296 13.48 -14.29 11.53
N ILE A 297 12.81 -15.43 11.70
CA ILE A 297 12.74 -16.50 10.70
C ILE A 297 11.29 -16.89 10.49
N GLN A 298 10.89 -17.02 9.23
CA GLN A 298 9.53 -17.38 8.83
C GLN A 298 9.58 -18.62 7.89
N PRO A 299 9.69 -19.83 8.44
CA PRO A 299 9.53 -21.04 7.65
C PRO A 299 8.08 -21.22 7.23
N SER A 300 7.87 -21.68 6.01
CA SER A 300 6.55 -22.00 5.47
C SER A 300 6.59 -23.21 4.54
N PHE A 301 5.51 -23.96 4.54
CA PHE A 301 5.27 -25.14 3.73
C PHE A 301 4.02 -24.93 2.91
N VAL A 302 4.12 -25.05 1.58
CA VAL A 302 2.98 -24.90 0.67
C VAL A 302 2.49 -26.28 0.24
N TYR A 303 1.27 -26.61 0.63
CA TYR A 303 0.55 -27.77 0.18
C TYR A 303 -0.47 -27.36 -0.88
N GLN A 304 -0.41 -28.01 -2.02
CA GLN A 304 -1.36 -27.79 -3.12
C GLN A 304 -1.92 -29.12 -3.60
N GLN A 305 -3.23 -29.23 -3.57
CA GLN A 305 -3.95 -30.39 -4.12
C GLN A 305 -5.22 -29.90 -4.79
N ASP A 306 -5.37 -30.21 -6.07
CA ASP A 306 -6.52 -29.81 -6.89
C ASP A 306 -6.81 -28.29 -6.74
N ASP A 307 -7.99 -27.96 -6.26
CA ASP A 307 -8.46 -26.58 -6.05
C ASP A 307 -8.07 -25.99 -4.67
N LEU A 308 -7.40 -26.76 -3.82
CA LEU A 308 -6.98 -26.32 -2.49
C LEU A 308 -5.49 -25.96 -2.48
N THR A 309 -5.18 -24.77 -2.00
CA THR A 309 -3.82 -24.36 -1.68
C THR A 309 -3.78 -23.93 -0.22
N VAL A 310 -2.89 -24.54 0.56
CA VAL A 310 -2.66 -24.20 1.98
C VAL A 310 -1.19 -23.86 2.17
N ASN A 311 -0.94 -22.72 2.78
CA ASN A 311 0.38 -22.33 3.24
C ASN A 311 0.40 -22.44 4.76
N LEU A 312 1.25 -23.30 5.29
CA LEU A 312 1.45 -23.52 6.71
C LEU A 312 2.81 -22.97 7.11
N GLY A 313 2.83 -21.95 7.92
CA GLY A 313 4.06 -21.33 8.38
C GLY A 313 3.96 -20.81 9.80
N ALA A 314 5.09 -20.39 10.32
CA ALA A 314 5.22 -19.69 11.59
C ALA A 314 6.27 -18.59 11.48
N GLY A 315 6.06 -17.47 12.16
CA GLY A 315 7.06 -16.43 12.35
C GLY A 315 7.66 -16.55 13.74
N LEU A 316 8.98 -16.64 13.82
CA LEU A 316 9.71 -16.64 15.08
C LEU A 316 10.58 -15.38 15.10
N PHE A 317 10.38 -14.52 16.09
CA PHE A 317 11.11 -13.26 16.19
C PHE A 317 11.73 -13.09 17.56
N TYR A 318 12.95 -12.58 17.56
CA TYR A 318 13.63 -12.10 18.75
C TYR A 318 13.85 -10.60 18.59
N SER A 319 13.23 -9.82 19.45
CA SER A 319 13.32 -8.36 19.50
C SER A 319 14.19 -7.95 20.67
N MET A 320 15.19 -7.15 20.39
CA MET A 320 16.08 -6.54 21.37
C MET A 320 15.78 -5.05 21.44
N ASP A 321 15.41 -4.56 22.62
CA ASP A 321 15.43 -3.14 22.94
C ASP A 321 16.85 -2.76 23.34
N ASN A 322 17.55 -2.03 22.48
CA ASN A 322 18.96 -1.71 22.64
C ASN A 322 19.21 -0.65 23.73
N GLU A 323 18.19 0.14 24.07
CA GLU A 323 18.29 1.20 25.09
C GLU A 323 17.90 0.68 26.48
N ASN A 324 16.80 -0.08 26.57
CA ASN A 324 16.26 -0.52 27.86
C ASN A 324 16.65 -1.98 28.20
N SER A 325 17.30 -2.69 27.29
CA SER A 325 17.68 -4.11 27.44
C SER A 325 16.49 -5.05 27.70
N ASP A 326 15.27 -4.67 27.27
CA ASP A 326 14.06 -5.48 27.35
C ASP A 326 13.93 -6.34 26.10
N ASN A 327 14.41 -7.58 26.19
CA ASN A 327 14.44 -8.50 25.06
C ASN A 327 13.22 -9.43 25.10
N LYS A 328 12.53 -9.59 23.96
CA LYS A 328 11.31 -10.39 23.86
C LYS A 328 11.39 -11.39 22.72
N PHE A 329 10.77 -12.55 22.94
CA PHE A 329 10.60 -13.57 21.91
C PHE A 329 9.14 -13.69 21.51
N PHE A 330 8.87 -13.65 20.21
CA PHE A 330 7.53 -13.70 19.63
C PHE A 330 7.37 -14.89 18.71
N VAL A 331 6.17 -15.47 18.72
CA VAL A 331 5.77 -16.57 17.83
C VAL A 331 4.45 -16.20 17.16
N TYR A 332 4.45 -16.19 15.85
CA TYR A 332 3.29 -15.79 15.05
C TYR A 332 2.78 -16.93 14.18
N PRO A 333 1.45 -17.09 14.05
CA PRO A 333 0.90 -17.92 12.99
C PRO A 333 1.17 -17.27 11.61
N GLN A 334 1.42 -18.11 10.61
CA GLN A 334 1.56 -17.73 9.21
C GLN A 334 0.82 -18.77 8.36
N ILE A 335 -0.51 -18.82 8.53
CA ILE A 335 -1.36 -19.84 7.94
C ILE A 335 -2.33 -19.17 6.98
N THR A 336 -2.33 -19.61 5.72
CA THR A 336 -3.32 -19.16 4.74
C THR A 336 -3.86 -20.35 3.97
N ALA A 337 -5.14 -20.31 3.62
CA ALA A 337 -5.80 -21.31 2.81
C ALA A 337 -6.64 -20.65 1.71
N THR A 338 -6.60 -21.21 0.52
CA THR A 338 -7.41 -20.77 -0.61
C THR A 338 -8.06 -22.01 -1.25
N TYR A 339 -9.37 -21.95 -1.48
CA TYR A 339 -10.12 -23.02 -2.12
C TYR A 339 -10.97 -22.48 -3.27
N ARG A 340 -10.78 -23.02 -4.47
CA ARG A 340 -11.59 -22.69 -5.65
C ARG A 340 -12.88 -23.48 -5.61
N ILE A 341 -13.99 -22.83 -5.18
CA ILE A 341 -15.30 -23.47 -5.09
C ILE A 341 -15.86 -23.73 -6.49
N VAL A 342 -15.75 -22.76 -7.38
CA VAL A 342 -16.20 -22.84 -8.78
C VAL A 342 -15.14 -22.15 -9.65
N GLY A 343 -14.05 -22.82 -9.96
CA GLY A 343 -12.96 -22.25 -10.76
C GLY A 343 -12.54 -20.84 -10.29
N ASP A 344 -12.47 -19.87 -11.21
CA ASP A 344 -12.18 -18.46 -10.88
C ASP A 344 -13.44 -17.64 -10.55
N VAL A 345 -14.63 -18.23 -10.63
CA VAL A 345 -15.92 -17.56 -10.37
C VAL A 345 -16.11 -17.35 -8.87
N MET A 346 -15.68 -18.31 -8.05
CA MET A 346 -15.83 -18.23 -6.60
C MET A 346 -14.67 -18.92 -5.90
N ILE A 347 -13.90 -18.15 -5.17
CA ILE A 347 -12.73 -18.59 -4.42
C ILE A 347 -12.95 -18.20 -2.96
N ALA A 348 -13.00 -19.18 -2.07
CA ALA A 348 -12.95 -18.95 -0.63
C ALA A 348 -11.49 -18.82 -0.19
N TYR A 349 -11.23 -17.97 0.78
CA TYR A 349 -9.92 -17.88 1.41
C TYR A 349 -10.06 -17.60 2.89
N ALA A 350 -9.09 -18.08 3.65
CA ALA A 350 -9.01 -17.86 5.09
C ALA A 350 -7.54 -17.77 5.50
N GLY A 351 -7.28 -17.15 6.64
CA GLY A 351 -5.93 -17.09 7.18
C GLY A 351 -5.89 -16.72 8.64
N ALA A 352 -4.74 -16.97 9.24
CA ALA A 352 -4.35 -16.50 10.56
C ALA A 352 -2.87 -16.09 10.46
N GLU A 353 -2.60 -14.79 10.53
CA GLU A 353 -1.28 -14.22 10.30
C GLU A 353 -0.95 -13.22 11.40
N GLY A 354 0.25 -13.31 11.95
CA GLY A 354 0.77 -12.36 12.92
C GLY A 354 2.13 -11.81 12.49
N SER A 355 2.56 -10.71 13.07
CA SER A 355 3.85 -10.10 12.75
C SER A 355 4.33 -9.13 13.84
N LEU A 356 5.62 -8.97 13.95
CA LEU A 356 6.23 -7.87 14.69
C LEU A 356 6.40 -6.69 13.72
N LYS A 357 5.66 -5.60 13.94
CA LYS A 357 5.75 -4.39 13.13
C LYS A 357 6.66 -3.39 13.81
N GLN A 358 7.80 -3.09 13.20
CA GLN A 358 8.68 -2.02 13.66
C GLN A 358 8.09 -0.66 13.24
N ASN A 359 7.61 0.09 14.22
CA ASN A 359 7.22 1.49 14.02
C ASN A 359 8.47 2.36 13.96
N SER A 360 8.40 3.46 13.22
CA SER A 360 9.51 4.40 13.06
C SER A 360 9.01 5.85 13.03
N TYR A 361 9.87 6.78 13.39
CA TYR A 361 9.55 8.21 13.28
C TYR A 361 9.21 8.58 11.84
N ARG A 362 10.02 8.11 10.89
CA ARG A 362 9.75 8.32 9.47
C ARG A 362 8.38 7.79 9.04
N ASP A 363 7.98 6.59 9.48
CA ASP A 363 6.68 6.03 9.09
C ASP A 363 5.53 6.82 9.71
N PHE A 364 5.66 7.30 10.94
CA PHE A 364 4.68 8.17 11.58
C PHE A 364 4.54 9.52 10.88
N THR A 365 5.65 10.15 10.45
CA THR A 365 5.59 11.40 9.69
C THR A 365 4.94 11.23 8.31
N GLN A 366 4.96 10.04 7.71
CA GLN A 366 4.25 9.79 6.45
C GLN A 366 2.73 9.62 6.65
N GLU A 367 2.30 9.14 7.81
CA GLU A 367 0.90 9.00 8.18
C GLU A 367 0.32 10.34 8.67
N ASN A 368 1.04 11.03 9.54
CA ASN A 368 0.72 12.34 10.06
C ASN A 368 1.95 13.26 10.04
N PHE A 369 1.99 14.21 9.11
CA PHE A 369 3.10 15.18 8.99
C PHE A 369 3.26 16.10 10.19
N PHE A 370 2.25 16.15 11.06
CA PHE A 370 2.16 17.10 12.18
C PHE A 370 2.55 16.47 13.52
N VAL A 371 3.17 15.29 13.51
CA VAL A 371 3.74 14.72 14.75
C VAL A 371 4.87 15.60 15.28
N SER A 372 4.96 15.68 16.62
CA SER A 372 6.08 16.38 17.27
C SER A 372 7.37 15.55 17.18
N PRO A 373 8.55 16.19 17.16
CA PRO A 373 9.83 15.48 17.24
C PRO A 373 10.16 15.06 18.67
N THR A 374 9.22 14.39 19.36
CA THR A 374 9.31 14.03 20.79
C THR A 374 8.59 12.69 21.07
N LEU A 375 8.53 11.82 20.05
CA LEU A 375 7.73 10.59 20.11
C LEU A 375 8.40 9.49 20.94
N ALA A 376 7.58 8.71 21.62
CA ALA A 376 7.99 7.38 22.04
C ALA A 376 7.88 6.42 20.85
N ILE A 377 8.98 5.74 20.49
CA ILE A 377 9.00 4.76 19.41
C ILE A 377 9.07 3.37 20.00
N ALA A 378 8.13 2.50 19.66
CA ALA A 378 8.11 1.10 20.08
C ALA A 378 7.50 0.21 18.99
N PRO A 379 7.87 -1.06 18.87
CA PRO A 379 7.24 -1.97 17.93
C PRO A 379 5.82 -2.35 18.36
N THR A 380 4.97 -2.67 17.38
CA THR A 380 3.64 -3.24 17.60
C THR A 380 3.69 -4.75 17.41
N ASP A 381 3.23 -5.49 18.42
CA ASP A 381 3.04 -6.95 18.37
C ASP A 381 1.65 -7.28 17.81
N GLN A 382 1.55 -7.50 16.50
CA GLN A 382 0.33 -8.04 15.91
C GLN A 382 0.28 -9.55 16.15
N LYS A 383 -0.33 -9.97 17.24
CA LYS A 383 -0.42 -11.38 17.64
C LYS A 383 -1.07 -12.23 16.57
N TYR A 384 -2.16 -11.74 16.02
CA TYR A 384 -2.85 -12.38 14.89
C TYR A 384 -3.82 -11.43 14.19
N ASP A 385 -4.04 -11.71 12.92
CA ASP A 385 -5.17 -11.28 12.09
C ASP A 385 -5.81 -12.56 11.54
N ILE A 386 -6.96 -12.93 12.08
CA ILE A 386 -7.73 -14.10 11.65
C ILE A 386 -8.81 -13.61 10.70
N TYR A 387 -8.88 -14.19 9.51
CA TYR A 387 -9.82 -13.75 8.51
C TYR A 387 -10.40 -14.88 7.67
N VAL A 388 -11.59 -14.59 7.14
CA VAL A 388 -12.26 -15.41 6.13
C VAL A 388 -12.85 -14.49 5.07
N GLY A 389 -12.80 -14.91 3.82
CA GLY A 389 -13.32 -14.13 2.71
C GLY A 389 -13.73 -14.97 1.51
N LEU A 390 -14.45 -14.30 0.61
CA LEU A 390 -14.83 -14.79 -0.69
C LEU A 390 -14.44 -13.77 -1.74
N LYS A 391 -13.81 -14.22 -2.82
CA LYS A 391 -13.48 -13.38 -3.97
C LYS A 391 -13.79 -14.13 -5.26
N GLY A 392 -14.01 -13.38 -6.33
CA GLY A 392 -14.29 -14.01 -7.60
C GLY A 392 -14.87 -13.07 -8.65
N LYS A 393 -15.51 -13.67 -9.66
CA LYS A 393 -16.15 -12.96 -10.77
C LYS A 393 -17.63 -13.25 -10.80
N ILE A 394 -18.47 -12.22 -10.66
CA ILE A 394 -19.93 -12.33 -10.85
C ILE A 394 -20.25 -12.43 -12.35
N ALA A 395 -19.44 -11.77 -13.17
CA ALA A 395 -19.49 -11.80 -14.63
C ALA A 395 -18.05 -11.64 -15.17
N ASN A 396 -17.85 -11.83 -16.48
CA ASN A 396 -16.52 -11.73 -17.10
C ASN A 396 -15.84 -10.37 -16.85
N ASN A 397 -16.64 -9.35 -16.60
CA ASN A 397 -16.21 -7.97 -16.42
C ASN A 397 -16.54 -7.39 -15.02
N VAL A 398 -17.00 -8.21 -14.08
CA VAL A 398 -17.33 -7.80 -12.72
C VAL A 398 -16.69 -8.75 -11.72
N SER A 399 -15.82 -8.23 -10.88
CA SER A 399 -15.15 -8.95 -9.80
C SER A 399 -15.53 -8.38 -8.43
N PHE A 400 -15.50 -9.24 -7.43
CA PHE A 400 -15.78 -8.87 -6.05
C PHE A 400 -14.77 -9.48 -5.09
N ASN A 401 -14.65 -8.86 -3.91
CA ASN A 401 -13.92 -9.41 -2.77
C ASN A 401 -14.62 -8.96 -1.48
N ILE A 402 -14.97 -9.91 -0.62
CA ILE A 402 -15.51 -9.64 0.70
C ILE A 402 -14.68 -10.36 1.74
N ARG A 403 -14.40 -9.72 2.87
CA ARG A 403 -13.58 -10.28 3.94
C ARG A 403 -14.10 -9.82 5.31
N GLY A 404 -14.24 -10.76 6.22
CA GLY A 404 -14.37 -10.48 7.65
C GLY A 404 -13.06 -10.84 8.35
N SER A 405 -12.60 -10.01 9.30
CA SER A 405 -11.38 -10.29 10.06
C SER A 405 -11.47 -9.84 11.52
N TYR A 406 -10.67 -10.50 12.34
CA TYR A 406 -10.46 -10.15 13.74
C TYR A 406 -8.96 -10.10 14.04
N LYS A 407 -8.50 -8.91 14.41
CA LYS A 407 -7.09 -8.61 14.64
C LYS A 407 -6.87 -8.27 16.12
N ASN A 408 -5.73 -8.72 16.66
CA ASN A 408 -5.27 -8.37 17.99
C ASN A 408 -3.85 -7.82 17.91
N GLU A 409 -3.68 -6.56 18.32
CA GLU A 409 -2.42 -5.82 18.27
C GLU A 409 -2.08 -5.33 19.68
N ASP A 410 -0.96 -5.82 20.25
CA ASP A 410 -0.40 -5.26 21.49
C ASP A 410 0.54 -4.12 21.13
N GLY A 411 0.38 -3.01 21.84
CA GLY A 411 1.16 -1.81 21.57
C GLY A 411 0.86 -1.23 20.17
N LYS A 412 -0.43 -1.18 19.77
CA LYS A 412 -0.84 -0.48 18.55
C LYS A 412 -0.64 1.01 18.72
N ALA A 413 0.10 1.63 17.81
CA ALA A 413 0.28 3.07 17.77
C ALA A 413 -1.01 3.78 17.35
N VAL A 414 -1.39 4.83 18.08
CA VAL A 414 -2.47 5.76 17.77
C VAL A 414 -2.00 7.20 17.96
N PHE A 415 -2.49 8.12 17.14
CA PHE A 415 -2.13 9.54 17.25
C PHE A 415 -3.07 10.26 18.21
N LEU A 416 -2.51 11.18 18.98
CA LEU A 416 -3.26 12.04 19.88
C LEU A 416 -2.69 13.45 19.80
N SER A 417 -3.59 14.46 19.78
CA SER A 417 -3.19 15.86 19.81
C SER A 417 -2.42 16.18 21.09
N ASN A 418 -1.31 16.90 20.97
CA ASN A 418 -0.53 17.35 22.10
C ASN A 418 -1.22 18.48 22.85
N PRO A 419 -1.07 18.56 24.18
CA PRO A 419 -1.65 19.66 24.94
C PRO A 419 -0.85 20.96 24.78
N TYR A 420 -1.55 22.11 24.84
CA TYR A 420 -0.92 23.37 25.12
C TYR A 420 -0.82 23.61 26.64
N ASN A 421 0.34 24.05 27.08
CA ASN A 421 0.58 24.48 28.45
C ASN A 421 1.52 25.69 28.41
N ASN A 422 1.04 26.84 28.90
CA ASN A 422 1.84 28.07 28.92
C ASN A 422 3.04 28.04 29.88
N GLU A 423 3.12 27.05 30.79
CA GLU A 423 4.26 26.79 31.66
C GLU A 423 5.29 25.85 31.01
N ASN A 424 5.00 25.33 29.82
CA ASN A 424 5.94 24.46 29.10
C ASN A 424 7.24 25.23 28.80
N PRO A 425 8.40 24.81 29.31
CA PRO A 425 9.67 25.47 29.02
C PRO A 425 10.15 25.28 27.58
N ASN A 426 9.59 24.31 26.88
CA ASN A 426 9.86 24.05 25.47
C ASN A 426 8.87 24.85 24.61
N GLN A 427 9.32 25.99 24.08
CA GLN A 427 8.50 26.89 23.25
C GLN A 427 8.81 26.75 21.75
N GLU A 428 9.27 25.58 21.31
CA GLU A 428 9.44 25.28 19.88
C GLU A 428 8.09 25.27 19.15
N GLY A 429 8.08 25.54 17.86
CA GLY A 429 6.87 25.73 17.05
C GLY A 429 5.82 24.61 17.10
N TYR A 430 6.20 23.42 17.52
CA TYR A 430 5.29 22.28 17.73
C TYR A 430 4.69 22.21 19.14
N ALA A 431 5.12 23.07 20.09
CA ALA A 431 4.77 22.94 21.52
C ALA A 431 3.55 23.77 21.95
N PHE A 432 2.76 24.27 20.99
CA PHE A 432 1.60 25.14 21.24
C PHE A 432 0.26 24.41 21.16
N GLY A 433 0.24 23.07 21.33
CA GLY A 433 -0.97 22.26 21.17
C GLY A 433 -1.34 22.04 19.69
N ASN A 434 -0.40 22.28 18.80
CA ASN A 434 -0.53 22.19 17.35
C ASN A 434 0.25 21.03 16.74
N SER A 435 0.58 20.01 17.50
CA SER A 435 1.26 18.82 17.03
C SER A 435 0.64 17.56 17.63
N PHE A 436 1.15 16.40 17.24
CA PHE A 436 0.61 15.10 17.69
C PHE A 436 1.71 14.27 18.33
N SER A 437 1.33 13.55 19.37
CA SER A 437 2.09 12.44 19.94
C SER A 437 1.58 11.10 19.41
N VAL A 438 2.32 10.04 19.73
CA VAL A 438 1.93 8.66 19.50
C VAL A 438 1.79 7.97 20.85
N LEU A 439 0.62 7.39 21.09
CA LEU A 439 0.34 6.54 22.23
C LEU A 439 0.24 5.08 21.78
N TYR A 440 0.47 4.17 22.70
CA TYR A 440 0.39 2.74 22.44
C TYR A 440 -0.64 2.10 23.35
N ASP A 441 -1.49 1.23 22.77
CA ASP A 441 -2.46 0.44 23.52
C ASP A 441 -2.66 -0.94 22.88
N ASN A 442 -3.24 -1.85 23.63
CA ASN A 442 -3.69 -3.13 23.13
C ASN A 442 -5.05 -2.98 22.47
N VAL A 443 -5.09 -3.11 21.15
CA VAL A 443 -6.30 -2.88 20.37
C VAL A 443 -6.75 -4.16 19.68
N LYS A 444 -8.02 -4.51 19.90
CA LYS A 444 -8.71 -5.57 19.17
C LYS A 444 -9.62 -4.94 18.14
N THR A 445 -9.44 -5.33 16.88
CA THR A 445 -10.19 -4.77 15.76
C THR A 445 -11.01 -5.85 15.07
N MET A 446 -12.32 -5.67 14.98
CA MET A 446 -13.19 -6.44 14.10
C MET A 446 -13.38 -5.63 12.82
N SER A 447 -13.08 -6.22 11.66
CA SER A 447 -13.16 -5.53 10.38
C SER A 447 -14.06 -6.28 9.40
N PHE A 448 -14.80 -5.51 8.61
CA PHE A 448 -15.54 -6.01 7.46
C PHE A 448 -15.14 -5.18 6.22
N PHE A 449 -14.58 -5.87 5.22
CA PHE A 449 -14.13 -5.28 3.96
C PHE A 449 -14.99 -5.78 2.81
N GLY A 450 -15.34 -4.88 1.89
CA GLY A 450 -15.99 -5.19 0.62
C GLY A 450 -15.39 -4.42 -0.53
N GLU A 451 -15.21 -5.08 -1.67
CA GLU A 451 -14.73 -4.48 -2.93
C GLU A 451 -15.55 -5.01 -4.09
N LEU A 452 -15.91 -4.12 -5.02
CA LEU A 452 -16.50 -4.42 -6.32
C LEU A 452 -15.74 -3.67 -7.40
N LYS A 453 -15.31 -4.37 -8.45
CA LYS A 453 -14.72 -3.79 -9.66
C LYS A 453 -15.51 -4.24 -10.87
N ALA A 454 -15.83 -3.30 -11.75
CA ALA A 454 -16.61 -3.55 -12.96
C ALA A 454 -16.01 -2.80 -14.16
N ASP A 455 -15.69 -3.54 -15.23
CA ASP A 455 -15.32 -2.99 -16.54
C ASP A 455 -16.55 -3.06 -17.45
N PHE A 456 -17.42 -2.03 -17.41
CA PHE A 456 -18.67 -2.02 -18.18
C PHE A 456 -18.43 -2.06 -19.68
N SER A 457 -17.30 -1.54 -20.12
CA SER A 457 -16.84 -1.59 -21.51
C SER A 457 -15.33 -1.35 -21.57
N LYS A 458 -14.72 -1.41 -22.75
CA LYS A 458 -13.31 -1.00 -22.95
C LYS A 458 -13.06 0.48 -22.57
N ASN A 459 -14.13 1.25 -22.41
CA ASN A 459 -14.07 2.68 -22.18
C ASN A 459 -14.50 3.11 -20.78
N VAL A 460 -15.08 2.22 -19.97
CA VAL A 460 -15.61 2.58 -18.65
C VAL A 460 -15.21 1.52 -17.63
N SER A 461 -14.45 1.91 -16.63
CA SER A 461 -14.12 1.11 -15.46
C SER A 461 -14.62 1.79 -14.18
N PHE A 462 -15.12 1.00 -13.26
CA PHE A 462 -15.64 1.41 -11.97
C PHE A 462 -15.08 0.50 -10.88
N GLY A 463 -14.68 1.10 -9.77
CA GLY A 463 -14.28 0.38 -8.56
C GLY A 463 -14.87 1.06 -7.34
N ILE A 464 -15.36 0.27 -6.40
CA ILE A 464 -15.75 0.72 -5.07
C ILE A 464 -15.21 -0.26 -4.03
N ASN A 465 -14.67 0.25 -2.96
CA ASN A 465 -14.30 -0.54 -1.78
C ASN A 465 -14.71 0.19 -0.51
N GLY A 466 -14.91 -0.58 0.55
CA GLY A 466 -15.22 -0.02 1.87
C GLY A 466 -14.72 -0.94 2.96
N THR A 467 -14.31 -0.34 4.06
CA THR A 467 -13.91 -1.03 5.29
C THR A 467 -14.67 -0.44 6.46
N PHE A 468 -15.33 -1.32 7.20
CA PHE A 468 -15.90 -1.00 8.50
C PHE A 468 -15.07 -1.67 9.59
N ASN A 469 -14.67 -0.92 10.60
CA ASN A 469 -13.90 -1.36 11.76
C ASN A 469 -14.64 -1.08 13.05
N SER A 470 -14.58 -2.01 13.97
CA SER A 470 -14.98 -1.79 15.36
C SER A 470 -13.74 -2.04 16.24
N TYR A 471 -13.38 -1.04 17.02
CA TYR A 471 -12.18 -1.05 17.84
C TYR A 471 -12.54 -1.28 19.31
N LYS A 472 -11.70 -2.06 19.98
CA LYS A 472 -11.73 -2.20 21.43
C LYS A 472 -10.32 -1.98 21.97
N THR A 473 -10.14 -0.90 22.69
CA THR A 473 -8.95 -0.49 23.42
C THR A 473 -8.94 -1.14 24.81
N ASP A 474 -7.77 -1.33 25.41
CA ASP A 474 -7.65 -1.88 26.77
C ASP A 474 -7.46 -0.75 27.80
N GLU A 475 -6.63 0.24 27.56
CA GLU A 475 -6.30 1.34 28.50
C GLU A 475 -6.81 2.70 28.02
N LEU A 476 -6.74 2.97 26.71
CA LEU A 476 -7.22 4.22 26.15
C LEU A 476 -8.76 4.29 26.16
N ALA A 477 -9.29 5.48 26.47
CA ALA A 477 -10.74 5.70 26.51
C ALA A 477 -11.40 5.54 25.13
N GLU A 478 -10.67 5.84 24.05
CA GLU A 478 -11.14 5.78 22.68
C GLU A 478 -10.02 5.28 21.74
N ALA A 479 -10.40 4.81 20.58
CA ALA A 479 -9.47 4.50 19.48
C ALA A 479 -9.12 5.80 18.71
N TRP A 480 -8.26 6.62 19.32
CA TRP A 480 -7.98 7.98 18.88
C TRP A 480 -7.60 8.06 17.41
N ASN A 481 -8.23 8.97 16.69
CA ASN A 481 -8.03 9.25 15.26
C ASN A 481 -8.23 8.07 14.30
N LEU A 482 -8.80 6.94 14.77
CA LEU A 482 -9.11 5.78 13.93
C LEU A 482 -10.56 5.83 13.45
N PRO A 483 -10.85 6.00 12.17
CA PRO A 483 -12.21 6.02 11.64
C PRO A 483 -12.80 4.60 11.60
N GLU A 484 -14.07 4.46 12.01
CA GLU A 484 -14.77 3.17 11.91
C GLU A 484 -15.15 2.82 10.47
N LEU A 485 -15.50 3.80 9.64
CA LEU A 485 -15.93 3.58 8.26
C LEU A 485 -15.06 4.37 7.27
N GLN A 486 -14.55 3.68 6.28
CA GLN A 486 -13.88 4.28 5.13
C GLN A 486 -14.44 3.68 3.85
N VAL A 487 -14.77 4.52 2.86
CA VAL A 487 -15.23 4.10 1.53
C VAL A 487 -14.48 4.88 0.48
N ALA A 488 -14.06 4.19 -0.57
CA ALA A 488 -13.47 4.80 -1.75
C ALA A 488 -14.16 4.28 -3.01
N ALA A 489 -14.49 5.17 -3.94
CA ALA A 489 -15.01 4.82 -5.24
C ALA A 489 -14.25 5.55 -6.34
N ASN A 490 -13.96 4.85 -7.43
CA ASN A 490 -13.25 5.38 -8.60
C ASN A 490 -14.05 5.07 -9.86
N LEU A 491 -14.13 6.04 -10.74
CA LEU A 491 -14.75 5.91 -12.06
C LEU A 491 -13.80 6.51 -13.10
N ASP A 492 -13.38 5.70 -14.06
CA ASP A 492 -12.56 6.15 -15.19
C ASP A 492 -13.28 5.85 -16.49
N PHE A 493 -13.27 6.78 -17.43
CA PHE A 493 -13.86 6.57 -18.74
C PHE A 493 -13.15 7.32 -19.86
N ASN A 494 -13.00 6.64 -20.98
CA ASN A 494 -12.55 7.21 -22.24
C ASN A 494 -13.76 7.70 -23.02
N ILE A 495 -13.97 9.02 -23.05
CA ILE A 495 -15.11 9.67 -23.74
C ILE A 495 -14.98 9.47 -25.26
N THR A 496 -13.76 9.64 -25.76
CA THR A 496 -13.34 9.40 -27.15
C THR A 496 -11.91 8.87 -27.17
N GLU A 497 -11.33 8.62 -28.32
CA GLU A 497 -9.91 8.27 -28.44
C GLU A 497 -8.97 9.36 -27.87
N LYS A 498 -9.43 10.62 -27.84
CA LYS A 498 -8.63 11.77 -27.38
C LYS A 498 -9.02 12.28 -26.00
N TRP A 499 -10.28 12.14 -25.59
CA TRP A 499 -10.77 12.64 -24.32
C TRP A 499 -10.97 11.52 -23.33
N TYR A 500 -10.41 11.68 -22.15
CA TYR A 500 -10.66 10.82 -21.00
C TYR A 500 -10.99 11.65 -19.77
N ALA A 501 -11.70 11.06 -18.84
CA ALA A 501 -12.04 11.67 -17.56
C ALA A 501 -12.08 10.61 -16.47
N GLY A 502 -11.91 11.04 -15.23
CA GLY A 502 -12.07 10.18 -14.08
C GLY A 502 -12.56 10.97 -12.88
N ALA A 503 -13.16 10.25 -11.95
CA ALA A 503 -13.63 10.76 -10.69
C ALA A 503 -13.26 9.80 -9.56
N SER A 504 -12.88 10.33 -8.40
CA SER A 504 -12.63 9.57 -7.19
C SER A 504 -13.38 10.21 -6.04
N VAL A 505 -14.07 9.41 -5.25
CA VAL A 505 -14.80 9.85 -4.06
C VAL A 505 -14.23 9.09 -2.87
N PHE A 506 -13.92 9.81 -1.81
CA PHE A 506 -13.49 9.26 -0.53
C PHE A 506 -14.48 9.69 0.55
N PHE A 507 -14.88 8.73 1.36
CA PHE A 507 -15.64 8.98 2.58
C PHE A 507 -14.84 8.44 3.76
N VAL A 508 -14.68 9.27 4.78
CA VAL A 508 -14.08 8.90 6.07
C VAL A 508 -15.07 9.23 7.17
N GLY A 509 -15.36 8.24 8.01
CA GLY A 509 -16.26 8.36 9.15
C GLY A 509 -15.69 9.25 10.25
N GLU A 510 -16.52 9.48 11.25
CA GLU A 510 -16.16 10.26 12.45
C GLU A 510 -14.91 9.66 13.13
N ARG A 511 -14.13 10.54 13.75
CA ARG A 511 -12.96 10.19 14.57
C ARG A 511 -12.98 11.03 15.82
N LYS A 512 -12.30 10.58 16.84
CA LYS A 512 -12.19 11.31 18.11
C LYS A 512 -10.75 11.68 18.40
N ASP A 513 -10.56 12.85 19.00
CA ASP A 513 -9.29 13.34 19.52
C ASP A 513 -9.51 14.07 20.85
N ILE A 514 -8.45 14.51 21.50
CA ILE A 514 -8.48 15.28 22.73
C ILE A 514 -7.96 16.68 22.45
N PHE A 515 -8.74 17.69 22.83
CA PHE A 515 -8.25 19.05 22.96
C PHE A 515 -7.85 19.31 24.40
N SER A 516 -6.62 19.80 24.62
CA SER A 516 -6.09 20.13 25.93
C SER A 516 -5.39 21.48 25.89
N TYR A 517 -5.87 22.41 26.71
CA TYR A 517 -5.35 23.77 26.80
C TYR A 517 -5.21 24.19 28.27
N THR A 518 -4.02 24.59 28.68
CA THR A 518 -3.75 25.04 30.06
C THR A 518 -3.01 26.36 30.04
N SER A 519 -3.60 27.38 30.67
CA SER A 519 -2.99 28.68 30.94
C SER A 519 -3.33 29.13 32.35
N LEU A 520 -2.86 30.28 32.75
CA LEU A 520 -3.18 30.87 34.05
C LEU A 520 -4.67 31.16 34.26
N LEU A 521 -5.42 31.42 33.19
CA LEU A 521 -6.82 31.84 33.24
C LEU A 521 -7.79 30.81 32.64
N ARG A 522 -7.27 29.80 31.91
CA ARG A 522 -8.08 28.83 31.19
C ARG A 522 -7.50 27.43 31.36
N ASN A 523 -8.31 26.47 31.70
CA ASN A 523 -7.95 25.05 31.75
C ASN A 523 -9.07 24.24 31.11
N GLU A 524 -8.82 23.67 29.93
CA GLU A 524 -9.76 22.89 29.14
C GLU A 524 -9.17 21.52 28.81
N LEU A 525 -9.99 20.50 28.97
CA LEU A 525 -9.73 19.13 28.53
C LEU A 525 -11.04 18.57 28.01
N GLU A 526 -11.15 18.35 26.73
CA GLU A 526 -12.37 17.84 26.11
C GLU A 526 -12.09 16.81 25.03
N THR A 527 -12.96 15.81 24.92
CA THR A 527 -12.97 14.91 23.77
C THR A 527 -13.71 15.57 22.61
N VAL A 528 -13.02 15.75 21.51
CA VAL A 528 -13.56 16.38 20.30
C VAL A 528 -13.87 15.30 19.27
N THR A 529 -15.06 15.35 18.71
CA THR A 529 -15.42 14.53 17.55
C THR A 529 -15.11 15.29 16.26
N LEU A 530 -14.25 14.71 15.44
CA LEU A 530 -13.99 15.16 14.08
C LEU A 530 -15.08 14.58 13.18
N ASP A 531 -15.87 15.43 12.54
CA ASP A 531 -16.96 15.05 11.68
C ASP A 531 -16.51 14.16 10.52
N SER A 532 -17.42 13.32 10.04
CA SER A 532 -17.22 12.57 8.80
C SER A 532 -17.19 13.50 7.59
N TYR A 533 -16.47 13.10 6.54
CA TYR A 533 -16.35 13.93 5.35
C TYR A 533 -16.34 13.12 4.05
N PHE A 534 -16.70 13.82 2.98
CA PHE A 534 -16.54 13.38 1.60
C PHE A 534 -15.50 14.25 0.89
N ASP A 535 -14.63 13.62 0.13
CA ASP A 535 -13.71 14.29 -0.77
C ASP A 535 -13.95 13.80 -2.20
N LEU A 536 -14.36 14.70 -3.09
CA LEU A 536 -14.59 14.43 -4.51
C LEU A 536 -13.45 15.03 -5.33
N ASN A 537 -12.74 14.18 -6.04
CA ASN A 537 -11.68 14.55 -6.95
C ASN A 537 -12.06 14.15 -8.38
N MET A 538 -11.81 15.02 -9.36
CA MET A 538 -12.08 14.74 -10.77
C MET A 538 -10.91 15.17 -11.64
N HIS A 539 -10.76 14.50 -12.76
CA HIS A 539 -9.81 14.93 -13.78
C HIS A 539 -10.37 14.74 -15.18
N VAL A 540 -9.96 15.60 -16.08
CA VAL A 540 -10.25 15.52 -17.52
C VAL A 540 -8.95 15.72 -18.27
N GLY A 541 -8.68 14.87 -19.26
CA GLY A 541 -7.50 14.97 -20.08
C GLY A 541 -7.81 14.92 -21.57
N TYR A 542 -7.00 15.63 -22.35
CA TYR A 542 -7.06 15.70 -23.80
C TYR A 542 -5.74 15.29 -24.41
N LYS A 543 -5.72 14.17 -25.12
CA LYS A 543 -4.58 13.70 -25.91
C LYS A 543 -4.49 14.49 -27.20
N TYR A 544 -3.66 15.55 -27.23
CA TYR A 544 -3.43 16.34 -28.43
C TYR A 544 -2.81 15.49 -29.55
N ASN A 545 -1.81 14.69 -29.19
CA ASN A 545 -1.20 13.66 -30.02
C ASN A 545 -0.67 12.51 -29.14
N ASP A 546 0.04 11.54 -29.72
CA ASP A 546 0.59 10.37 -29.02
C ASP A 546 1.57 10.75 -27.88
N ARG A 547 2.17 11.94 -27.93
CA ARG A 547 3.18 12.43 -26.97
C ARG A 547 2.64 13.44 -25.98
N LEU A 548 1.78 14.36 -26.43
CA LEU A 548 1.33 15.51 -25.62
C LEU A 548 -0.11 15.31 -25.16
N THR A 549 -0.31 15.38 -23.87
CA THR A 549 -1.61 15.36 -23.20
C THR A 549 -1.74 16.59 -22.33
N ALA A 550 -2.80 17.38 -22.50
CA ALA A 550 -3.19 18.44 -21.56
C ALA A 550 -4.24 17.89 -20.58
N PHE A 551 -4.25 18.37 -19.35
CA PHE A 551 -5.20 17.95 -18.34
C PHE A 551 -5.63 19.08 -17.41
N ILE A 552 -6.81 18.91 -16.84
CA ILE A 552 -7.30 19.66 -15.69
C ILE A 552 -7.66 18.68 -14.58
N LYS A 553 -7.25 18.96 -13.35
CA LYS A 553 -7.61 18.20 -12.15
C LYS A 553 -8.29 19.14 -11.16
N GLY A 554 -9.33 18.65 -10.51
CA GLY A 554 -9.99 19.32 -9.40
C GLY A 554 -10.01 18.41 -8.20
N ASN A 555 -9.56 18.90 -7.03
CA ASN A 555 -9.62 18.19 -5.76
C ASN A 555 -10.52 18.95 -4.79
N ASN A 556 -11.09 18.23 -3.82
CA ASN A 556 -12.06 18.75 -2.87
C ASN A 556 -13.18 19.56 -3.57
N LEU A 557 -13.75 19.03 -4.65
CA LEU A 557 -14.78 19.71 -5.45
C LEU A 557 -16.10 19.87 -4.69
N THR A 558 -16.29 19.18 -3.58
CA THR A 558 -17.42 19.37 -2.66
C THR A 558 -17.28 20.65 -1.83
N SER A 559 -16.11 21.28 -1.85
CA SER A 559 -15.77 22.45 -1.02
C SER A 559 -16.11 22.24 0.46
N GLN A 560 -15.91 21.02 0.94
CA GLN A 560 -16.17 20.71 2.33
C GLN A 560 -14.96 21.12 3.18
N ASP A 561 -15.20 21.94 4.20
CA ASP A 561 -14.20 22.32 5.19
C ASP A 561 -14.13 21.21 6.25
N TYR A 562 -13.33 20.21 5.99
CA TYR A 562 -13.12 19.11 6.92
C TYR A 562 -11.73 19.16 7.54
N GLN A 563 -11.60 18.61 8.73
CA GLN A 563 -10.33 18.43 9.40
C GLN A 563 -9.82 16.99 9.22
N LYS A 564 -8.63 16.84 8.65
CA LYS A 564 -7.98 15.53 8.58
C LYS A 564 -7.45 15.11 9.95
N TRP A 565 -6.96 16.06 10.72
CA TRP A 565 -6.50 15.96 12.10
C TRP A 565 -7.10 17.12 12.90
N LEU A 566 -7.19 17.01 14.21
CA LEU A 566 -7.75 18.07 15.06
C LEU A 566 -7.06 19.39 14.81
N ASN A 567 -7.82 20.46 14.51
CA ASN A 567 -7.38 21.80 14.14
C ASN A 567 -6.58 21.86 12.81
N TYR A 568 -6.62 20.83 11.98
CA TYR A 568 -5.96 20.80 10.67
C TYR A 568 -6.98 20.71 9.54
N PRO A 569 -7.65 21.83 9.23
CA PRO A 569 -8.52 21.90 8.07
C PRO A 569 -7.73 21.73 6.78
N VAL A 570 -8.40 21.30 5.72
CA VAL A 570 -7.81 21.12 4.39
C VAL A 570 -8.10 22.34 3.51
N GLN A 571 -7.30 22.51 2.46
CA GLN A 571 -7.58 23.51 1.41
C GLN A 571 -8.95 23.27 0.78
N GLY A 572 -9.69 24.32 0.46
CA GLY A 572 -10.93 24.27 -0.28
C GLY A 572 -10.77 23.71 -1.69
N ILE A 573 -11.59 24.12 -2.65
CA ILE A 573 -11.50 23.60 -4.04
C ILE A 573 -10.13 23.91 -4.63
N GLN A 574 -9.42 22.84 -5.01
CA GLN A 574 -8.14 22.94 -5.70
C GLN A 574 -8.34 22.66 -7.19
N VAL A 575 -7.80 23.50 -8.06
CA VAL A 575 -7.80 23.32 -9.51
C VAL A 575 -6.38 23.36 -10.02
N LEU A 576 -5.97 22.31 -10.75
CA LEU A 576 -4.65 22.20 -11.35
C LEU A 576 -4.80 22.04 -12.87
N LEU A 577 -4.14 22.92 -13.63
CA LEU A 577 -4.00 22.82 -15.08
C LEU A 577 -2.58 22.35 -15.41
N GLY A 578 -2.46 21.41 -16.35
CA GLY A 578 -1.15 20.89 -16.68
C GLY A 578 -1.06 20.20 -18.02
N ALA A 579 0.15 19.81 -18.35
CA ALA A 579 0.45 18.99 -19.51
C ALA A 579 1.47 17.91 -19.18
N SER A 580 1.34 16.76 -19.86
CA SER A 580 2.30 15.66 -19.81
C SER A 580 2.83 15.41 -21.21
N TYR A 581 4.15 15.31 -21.32
CA TYR A 581 4.86 15.04 -22.57
C TYR A 581 5.65 13.73 -22.47
N LYS A 582 5.37 12.80 -23.39
CA LYS A 582 6.03 11.49 -23.50
C LYS A 582 7.11 11.55 -24.56
N PHE A 583 8.28 10.95 -24.28
CA PHE A 583 9.40 10.98 -25.19
C PHE A 583 10.28 9.73 -25.09
N ASP A 584 11.09 9.50 -26.12
CA ASP A 584 12.20 8.54 -26.14
C ASP A 584 13.45 9.29 -26.58
N PHE A 585 14.61 8.83 -26.16
CA PHE A 585 15.92 9.30 -26.63
C PHE A 585 16.33 8.58 -27.92
#